data_cc275db00b5cb749a21dee9f7ca35bb5
#
_entry.id   cc275db00b5cb749a21dee9f7ca35bb5
#
_cell.length_a   1.000
_cell.length_b   1.000
_cell.length_c   1.000
_cell.angle_alpha   90.00
_cell.angle_beta   90.00
_cell.angle_gamma   90.00
#
_symmetry.space_group_name_H-M   'P 1'
#
loop_
_entity.id
_entity.type
_entity.pdbx_description
1 polymer ?
#
loop_
_entity_poly.entity_id
_entity_poly.type
_entity_poly.pdbx_seq_one_letter_code
_entity_poly.pdbx_strand_id
1 'polypeptide(L)' 'MSDKITACPIATAVAADIMHRAEVGLRKYGVTLARDDMELEDWLQHAYEECLDQAEYLKRSIIKLQAQKKAAAEATALPE' A
#
# COMPACT_ATOMS: atom_id res chain seq x y z
N MET A 1 -4.69 29.22 -2.28
CA MET A 1 -4.67 28.24 -3.13
C MET A 1 -3.72 27.21 -2.86
N SER A 2 -2.48 27.40 -3.15
CA SER A 2 -1.50 26.37 -2.93
C SER A 2 -1.37 26.02 -1.46
N ASP A 3 -1.65 26.95 -0.57
CA ASP A 3 -1.58 26.67 0.85
C ASP A 3 -2.52 25.55 1.27
N LYS A 4 -3.70 25.52 0.67
CA LYS A 4 -4.65 24.48 0.99
C LYS A 4 -4.18 23.13 0.50
N ILE A 5 -3.53 23.10 -0.65
CA ILE A 5 -3.03 21.85 -1.22
C ILE A 5 -1.93 21.27 -0.35
N THR A 6 -1.08 22.14 0.20
CA THR A 6 0.04 21.67 1.02
C THR A 6 -0.34 21.49 2.48
N ALA A 7 -1.62 21.73 2.82
CA ALA A 7 -2.04 21.65 4.21
C ALA A 7 -2.16 20.22 4.71
N CYS A 8 -2.16 19.22 3.82
CA CYS A 8 -2.27 17.83 4.24
C CYS A 8 -0.94 17.11 4.05
N PRO A 9 -0.15 16.96 5.12
CA PRO A 9 1.16 16.30 4.99
C PRO A 9 1.05 14.84 4.54
N ILE A 10 -0.04 14.17 4.88
CA ILE A 10 -0.21 12.78 4.47
C ILE A 10 -0.40 12.69 2.95
N ALA A 11 -1.27 13.55 2.40
CA ALA A 11 -1.50 13.55 0.96
C ALA A 11 -0.22 13.91 0.21
N THR A 12 0.54 14.85 0.72
CA THR A 12 1.80 15.25 0.11
C THR A 12 2.79 14.08 0.11
N ALA A 13 2.88 13.36 1.22
CA ALA A 13 3.78 12.22 1.32
C ALA A 13 3.37 11.12 0.34
N VAL A 14 2.07 10.85 0.23
CA VAL A 14 1.59 9.83 -0.70
C VAL A 14 1.90 10.23 -2.14
N ALA A 15 1.70 11.50 -2.48
CA ALA A 15 1.99 11.99 -3.82
C ALA A 15 3.47 11.80 -4.15
N ALA A 16 4.35 12.08 -3.20
CA ALA A 16 5.78 11.87 -3.39
C ALA A 16 6.10 10.40 -3.61
N ASP A 17 5.46 9.52 -2.85
CA ASP A 17 5.67 8.09 -3.00
C ASP A 17 5.22 7.61 -4.38
N ILE A 18 4.10 8.13 -4.87
CA ILE A 18 3.59 7.77 -6.20
C ILE A 18 4.62 8.16 -7.26
N MET A 19 5.14 9.37 -7.19
CA MET A 19 6.14 9.81 -8.16
C MET A 19 7.39 8.98 -8.08
N HIS A 20 7.84 8.64 -6.89
CA HIS A 20 9.02 7.82 -6.72
C HIS A 20 8.82 6.42 -7.34
N ARG A 21 7.68 5.82 -7.11
CA ARG A 21 7.39 4.50 -7.70
C ARG A 21 7.36 4.57 -9.22
N ALA A 22 6.83 5.65 -9.78
CA ALA A 22 6.81 5.83 -11.23
C ALA A 22 8.23 5.89 -11.79
N GLU A 23 9.12 6.60 -11.10
CA GLU A 23 10.52 6.69 -11.53
C GLU A 23 11.22 5.35 -11.46
N VAL A 24 10.99 4.61 -10.38
CA VAL A 24 11.58 3.28 -10.24
C VAL A 24 11.08 2.36 -11.35
N GLY A 25 9.78 2.40 -11.63
CA GLY A 25 9.20 1.59 -12.69
C GLY A 25 9.77 1.93 -14.05
N LEU A 26 9.95 3.22 -14.33
CA LEU A 26 10.52 3.64 -15.61
C LEU A 26 11.95 3.13 -15.77
N ARG A 27 12.76 3.21 -14.71
CA ARG A 27 14.13 2.72 -14.77
C ARG A 27 14.18 1.21 -14.94
N LYS A 28 13.23 0.51 -14.34
CA LYS A 28 13.23 -0.95 -14.33
C LYS A 28 12.70 -1.54 -15.63
N TYR A 29 11.63 -0.96 -16.16
CA TYR A 29 10.92 -1.54 -17.29
C TYR A 29 11.03 -0.73 -18.58
N GLY A 30 11.53 0.50 -18.49
CA GLY A 30 11.71 1.36 -19.66
C GLY A 30 10.44 1.99 -20.19
N VAL A 31 9.31 1.80 -19.51
CA VAL A 31 8.03 2.36 -19.92
C VAL A 31 7.28 2.86 -18.71
N THR A 32 6.33 3.76 -18.94
CA THR A 32 5.43 4.24 -17.89
C THR A 32 4.05 3.66 -18.11
N LEU A 33 3.14 3.97 -17.21
CA LEU A 33 1.75 3.54 -17.35
C LEU A 33 1.02 4.23 -18.51
N ALA A 34 1.66 5.22 -19.12
CA ALA A 34 1.10 5.85 -20.31
C ALA A 34 1.24 4.98 -21.57
N ARG A 35 1.92 3.83 -21.44
CA ARG A 35 2.07 2.90 -22.56
C ARG A 35 0.70 2.47 -23.08
N ASP A 36 0.68 2.06 -24.34
CA ASP A 36 -0.56 1.81 -25.06
C ASP A 36 -0.62 0.42 -25.67
N ASP A 37 0.32 -0.44 -25.31
CA ASP A 37 0.48 -1.75 -25.92
C ASP A 37 -0.15 -2.88 -25.11
N MET A 38 -0.86 -2.55 -24.04
CA MET A 38 -1.53 -3.56 -23.22
C MET A 38 -3.02 -3.45 -23.38
N GLU A 39 -3.68 -4.60 -23.41
CA GLU A 39 -5.12 -4.63 -23.49
C GLU A 39 -5.74 -4.22 -22.15
N LEU A 40 -6.99 -3.77 -22.22
CA LEU A 40 -7.71 -3.39 -21.00
C LEU A 40 -7.78 -4.55 -20.02
N GLU A 41 -7.96 -5.75 -20.53
CA GLU A 41 -8.04 -6.93 -19.66
C GLU A 41 -6.74 -7.14 -18.90
N ASP A 42 -5.60 -6.85 -19.51
CA ASP A 42 -4.32 -6.98 -18.83
C ASP A 42 -4.19 -5.98 -17.70
N TRP A 43 -4.63 -4.74 -17.94
CA TRP A 43 -4.61 -3.74 -16.88
C TRP A 43 -5.49 -4.14 -15.72
N LEU A 44 -6.67 -4.67 -16.02
CA LEU A 44 -7.59 -5.12 -14.98
C LEU A 44 -7.03 -6.30 -14.20
N GLN A 45 -6.36 -7.22 -14.90
CA GLN A 45 -5.74 -8.36 -14.23
C GLN A 45 -4.65 -7.93 -13.29
N HIS A 46 -3.79 -6.99 -13.73
CA HIS A 46 -2.74 -6.48 -12.85
C HIS A 46 -3.32 -5.79 -11.62
N ALA A 47 -4.35 -4.98 -11.81
CA ALA A 47 -4.99 -4.30 -10.69
C ALA A 47 -5.60 -5.30 -9.71
N TYR A 48 -6.21 -6.34 -10.24
CA TYR A 48 -6.79 -7.38 -9.41
C TYR A 48 -5.74 -8.08 -8.56
N GLU A 49 -4.62 -8.42 -9.19
CA GLU A 49 -3.54 -9.09 -8.47
C GLU A 49 -2.98 -8.21 -7.35
N GLU A 50 -2.89 -6.92 -7.59
CA GLU A 50 -2.43 -5.99 -6.55
C GLU A 50 -3.41 -5.92 -5.39
N CYS A 51 -4.70 -6.00 -5.68
CA CYS A 51 -5.71 -6.04 -4.62
C CYS A 51 -5.58 -7.29 -3.78
N LEU A 52 -5.28 -8.42 -4.41
CA LEU A 52 -5.06 -9.66 -3.68
C LEU A 52 -3.83 -9.57 -2.78
N ASP A 53 -2.75 -8.99 -3.28
CA ASP A 53 -1.55 -8.78 -2.49
C ASP A 53 -1.85 -7.88 -1.29
N GLN A 54 -2.60 -6.82 -1.53
CA GLN A 54 -2.99 -5.90 -0.47
C GLN A 54 -3.78 -6.64 0.61
N ALA A 55 -4.71 -7.50 0.20
CA ALA A 55 -5.51 -8.27 1.14
C ALA A 55 -4.63 -9.19 1.99
N GLU A 56 -3.61 -9.78 1.38
CA GLU A 56 -2.70 -10.65 2.11
C GLU A 56 -1.90 -9.87 3.16
N TYR A 57 -1.39 -8.71 2.79
CA TYR A 57 -0.67 -7.87 3.75
C TYR A 57 -1.56 -7.46 4.91
N LEU A 58 -2.79 -7.10 4.60
CA LEU A 58 -3.75 -6.71 5.64
C LEU A 58 -4.06 -7.88 6.57
N LYS A 59 -4.30 -9.04 6.00
CA LYS A 59 -4.62 -10.21 6.81
C LYS A 59 -3.45 -10.61 7.70
N ARG A 60 -2.25 -10.59 7.15
CA ARG A 60 -1.05 -10.88 7.92
C ARG A 60 -0.93 -9.91 9.10
N SER A 61 -1.17 -8.64 8.85
CA SER A 61 -1.07 -7.60 9.87
C SER A 61 -2.12 -7.79 10.96
N ILE A 62 -3.34 -8.14 10.57
CA ILE A 62 -4.41 -8.37 11.52
C ILE A 62 -4.08 -9.57 12.42
N ILE A 63 -3.60 -10.64 11.81
CA ILE A 63 -3.24 -11.83 12.58
C ILE A 63 -2.16 -11.50 13.61
N LYS A 64 -1.14 -10.74 13.18
CA LYS A 64 -0.07 -10.37 14.08
C LYS A 64 -0.58 -9.48 15.20
N LEU A 65 -1.43 -8.52 14.87
CA LEU A 65 -1.98 -7.62 15.88
C LEU A 65 -2.84 -8.40 16.88
N GLN A 66 -3.65 -9.33 16.40
CA GLN A 66 -4.48 -10.14 17.28
C GLN A 66 -3.63 -10.98 18.22
N ALA A 67 -2.52 -11.52 17.73
CA ALA A 67 -1.61 -12.29 18.55
C ALA A 67 -0.97 -11.42 19.62
N GLN A 68 -0.58 -10.18 19.26
CA GLN A 68 -0.01 -9.27 20.23
C GLN A 68 -1.01 -8.86 21.30
N LYS A 69 -2.26 -8.62 20.89
CA LYS A 69 -3.30 -8.25 21.83
C LYS A 69 -3.60 -9.40 22.78
N LYS A 70 -3.64 -10.62 22.27
CA LYS A 70 -3.89 -11.78 23.10
C LYS A 70 -2.76 -11.96 24.11
N ALA A 71 -1.51 -11.82 23.67
CA ALA A 71 -0.38 -11.96 24.56
C ALA A 71 -0.41 -10.87 25.65
N ALA A 72 -0.76 -9.65 25.29
CA ALA A 72 -0.84 -8.57 26.26
C ALA A 72 -1.95 -8.82 27.26
N ALA A 73 -3.10 -9.31 26.79
CA ALA A 73 -4.21 -9.61 27.70
C ALA A 73 -3.85 -10.73 28.66
N GLU A 74 -3.16 -11.76 28.17
CA GLU A 74 -2.74 -12.85 29.01
C GLU A 74 -1.72 -12.39 30.05
N ALA A 75 -0.82 -11.49 29.66
CA ALA A 75 0.16 -10.99 30.60
C ALA A 75 -0.50 -10.19 31.72
N THR A 76 -1.51 -9.38 31.38
CA THR A 76 -2.18 -8.58 32.38
C THR A 76 -3.20 -9.39 33.19
N ALA A 77 -3.64 -10.52 32.65
CA ALA A 77 -4.61 -11.36 33.32
C ALA A 77 -3.97 -12.35 34.28
N LEU A 78 -2.64 -12.40 34.31
CA LEU A 78 -1.98 -13.34 35.19
C LEU A 78 -2.34 -13.05 36.64
N PRO A 79 -2.63 -14.09 37.40
CA PRO A 79 -2.94 -13.91 38.81
C PRO A 79 -1.71 -13.50 39.57
N GLU A 80 -1.96 -12.93 40.73
CA GLU A 80 -0.89 -12.49 41.57
C GLU A 80 -0.02 -13.63 42.03
#